data_46ede4a1e5cd8691804e883fb189ca11
#
_entry.id   46ede4a1e5cd8691804e883fb189ca11
#
_cell.length_a   1.000
_cell.length_b   1.000
_cell.length_c   1.000
_cell.angle_alpha   90.00
_cell.angle_beta   90.00
_cell.angle_gamma   90.00
#
_symmetry.space_group_name_H-M   'P 1'
#
loop_
_entity.id
_entity.type
_entity.pdbx_description
1 polymer ?
#
loop_
_entity_poly.entity_id
_entity_poly.type
_entity_poly.pdbx_seq_one_letter_code
_entity_poly.pdbx_strand_id
1 'polypeptide(L)'
;SGIFNSADSAKLERTPSSNGSGTTFTISFWYKPTKIATSYSLFDNAPGGSAANIFSIIVNSDNTILIHGFDSGGSFSLNLATNRTFEDTSKFYNFLVAVDTTQGTSTNRVKFYVDGDQITSLSSTTYPAQDATYGTNQTSVKQSVGYYPHDGSRYADAYFAEFNLIDGQALLPASFGITDTSTGRWIPK
;
A
#
# COMPACT_ATOMS: atom_id res chain seq x y z
N SER A 1 -1.11 4.73 -17.48
CA SER A 1 -0.03 4.29 -16.57
C SER A 1 1.16 5.23 -16.67
N GLY A 2 1.82 5.46 -15.54
CA GLY A 2 3.09 6.16 -15.46
C GLY A 2 4.23 5.18 -15.17
N ILE A 3 5.41 5.43 -15.74
CA ILE A 3 6.64 4.73 -15.37
C ILE A 3 7.38 5.53 -14.29
N PHE A 4 7.84 4.83 -13.26
CA PHE A 4 8.72 5.34 -12.22
C PHE A 4 10.08 4.70 -12.41
N ASN A 5 11.12 5.53 -12.39
CA ASN A 5 12.50 5.13 -12.52
C ASN A 5 13.28 5.71 -11.34
N SER A 6 13.92 4.85 -10.57
CA SER A 6 14.68 5.26 -9.38
C SER A 6 15.87 6.18 -9.74
N ALA A 7 16.47 6.03 -10.91
CA ALA A 7 17.57 6.88 -11.37
C ALA A 7 17.12 8.34 -11.61
N ASP A 8 15.86 8.56 -11.96
CA ASP A 8 15.26 9.88 -12.17
C ASP A 8 14.60 10.44 -10.90
N SER A 9 14.66 9.71 -9.79
CA SER A 9 13.95 10.05 -8.54
C SER A 9 12.45 10.30 -8.76
N ALA A 10 11.84 9.52 -9.67
CA ALA A 10 10.45 9.66 -10.07
C ALA A 10 9.51 9.29 -8.92
N LYS A 11 8.56 10.18 -8.63
CA LYS A 11 7.58 10.03 -7.54
C LYS A 11 6.34 10.86 -7.78
N LEU A 12 5.24 10.50 -7.10
CA LEU A 12 4.12 11.41 -6.91
C LEU A 12 4.01 11.75 -5.43
N GLU A 13 3.73 13.01 -5.11
CA GLU A 13 3.56 13.48 -3.73
C GLU A 13 2.34 14.38 -3.60
N ARG A 14 1.66 14.25 -2.48
CA ARG A 14 0.54 15.13 -2.09
C ARG A 14 0.57 15.35 -0.59
N THR A 15 0.27 16.57 -0.16
CA THR A 15 -0.06 16.88 1.24
C THR A 15 -1.53 17.27 1.29
N PRO A 16 -2.39 16.54 2.03
CA PRO A 16 -3.80 16.88 2.16
C PRO A 16 -4.03 18.23 2.84
N SER A 17 -5.08 18.93 2.44
CA SER A 17 -5.49 20.23 3.03
C SER A 17 -6.45 20.08 4.22
N SER A 18 -7.05 18.91 4.38
CA SER A 18 -7.93 18.56 5.51
C SER A 18 -7.62 17.16 6.01
N ASN A 19 -7.93 16.90 7.29
CA ASN A 19 -7.79 15.56 7.85
C ASN A 19 -8.91 14.66 7.32
N GLY A 20 -8.53 13.47 6.89
CA GLY A 20 -9.42 12.37 6.62
C GLY A 20 -9.51 11.40 7.81
N SER A 21 -10.03 10.21 7.55
CA SER A 21 -10.10 9.13 8.53
C SER A 21 -8.73 8.46 8.65
N GLY A 22 -8.05 8.62 9.77
CA GLY A 22 -6.80 7.89 10.03
C GLY A 22 -7.01 6.41 10.34
N THR A 23 -8.26 5.98 10.58
CA THR A 23 -8.63 4.60 10.97
C THR A 23 -9.20 3.78 9.83
N THR A 24 -9.80 4.42 8.80
CA THR A 24 -10.51 3.71 7.73
C THR A 24 -10.17 4.32 6.37
N PHE A 25 -9.62 3.50 5.47
CA PHE A 25 -9.27 3.92 4.09
C PHE A 25 -9.00 2.71 3.20
N THR A 26 -9.00 2.94 1.89
CA THR A 26 -8.58 1.94 0.89
C THR A 26 -7.53 2.54 -0.02
N ILE A 27 -6.50 1.75 -0.31
CA ILE A 27 -5.51 2.05 -1.35
C ILE A 27 -5.61 0.96 -2.41
N SER A 28 -5.83 1.36 -3.68
CA SER A 28 -5.87 0.42 -4.81
C SER A 28 -5.08 0.98 -5.98
N PHE A 29 -4.30 0.13 -6.64
CA PHE A 29 -3.51 0.51 -7.81
C PHE A 29 -3.10 -0.72 -8.62
N TRP A 30 -2.78 -0.48 -9.90
CA TRP A 30 -2.11 -1.45 -10.74
C TRP A 30 -0.61 -1.21 -10.71
N TYR A 31 0.13 -2.27 -10.51
CA TYR A 31 1.58 -2.28 -10.35
C TYR A 31 2.22 -3.30 -11.29
N LYS A 32 3.29 -2.90 -11.98
CA LYS A 32 4.14 -3.82 -12.74
C LYS A 32 5.61 -3.49 -12.44
N PRO A 33 6.39 -4.43 -11.86
CA PRO A 33 7.80 -4.22 -11.59
C PRO A 33 8.57 -4.07 -12.90
N THR A 34 9.56 -3.18 -12.94
CA THR A 34 10.58 -3.11 -13.99
C THR A 34 11.94 -3.59 -13.49
N LYS A 35 12.08 -3.68 -12.16
CA LYS A 35 13.26 -4.18 -11.47
C LYS A 35 12.84 -5.08 -10.31
N ILE A 36 13.56 -6.18 -10.13
CA ILE A 36 13.36 -7.16 -9.06
C ILE A 36 14.60 -7.20 -8.15
N ALA A 37 14.49 -7.93 -7.04
CA ALA A 37 15.56 -8.10 -6.05
C ALA A 37 16.07 -6.77 -5.45
N THR A 38 15.18 -5.78 -5.37
CA THR A 38 15.47 -4.45 -4.82
C THR A 38 14.28 -3.99 -3.96
N SER A 39 14.55 -3.42 -2.78
CA SER A 39 13.49 -2.87 -1.94
C SER A 39 13.15 -1.45 -2.36
N TYR A 40 11.84 -1.16 -2.55
CA TYR A 40 11.32 0.18 -2.82
C TYR A 40 9.88 0.35 -2.33
N SER A 41 9.47 1.61 -2.16
CA SER A 41 8.13 1.94 -1.69
C SER A 41 7.15 2.02 -2.85
N LEU A 42 5.96 1.41 -2.68
CA LEU A 42 4.82 1.56 -3.60
C LEU A 42 3.92 2.72 -3.16
N PHE A 43 3.63 2.78 -1.87
CA PHE A 43 2.92 3.87 -1.21
C PHE A 43 3.50 4.11 0.18
N ASP A 44 3.56 5.36 0.57
CA ASP A 44 3.99 5.76 1.89
C ASP A 44 3.30 7.03 2.36
N ASN A 45 3.12 7.15 3.68
CA ASN A 45 2.86 8.40 4.32
C ASN A 45 3.97 8.64 5.37
N ALA A 46 4.59 9.78 5.36
CA ALA A 46 5.54 10.12 6.40
C ALA A 46 5.32 11.54 6.91
N PRO A 47 5.00 11.70 8.19
CA PRO A 47 5.16 13.00 8.84
C PRO A 47 6.67 13.29 8.88
N GLY A 48 7.09 14.44 8.34
CA GLY A 48 8.50 14.78 8.19
C GLY A 48 9.30 14.57 9.47
N GLY A 49 10.27 13.66 9.42
CA GLY A 49 11.22 13.42 10.51
C GLY A 49 10.70 12.59 11.70
N SER A 50 9.47 12.11 11.69
CA SER A 50 8.90 11.25 12.74
C SER A 50 8.48 9.90 12.17
N ALA A 51 8.73 8.82 12.92
CA ALA A 51 8.21 7.50 12.60
C ALA A 51 6.74 7.30 13.03
N ALA A 52 6.14 8.26 13.74
CA ALA A 52 4.78 8.13 14.27
C ALA A 52 3.73 8.09 13.15
N ASN A 53 2.76 7.19 13.29
CA ASN A 53 1.61 7.03 12.40
C ASN A 53 1.97 6.75 10.92
N ILE A 54 3.15 6.20 10.63
CA ILE A 54 3.51 5.77 9.27
C ILE A 54 2.64 4.59 8.86
N PHE A 55 2.24 4.61 7.60
CA PHE A 55 1.64 3.47 6.88
C PHE A 55 2.34 3.33 5.53
N SER A 56 2.85 2.16 5.23
CA SER A 56 3.63 1.92 4.01
C SER A 56 3.26 0.60 3.35
N ILE A 57 3.35 0.59 2.02
CA ILE A 57 3.31 -0.60 1.17
C ILE A 57 4.64 -0.68 0.44
N ILE A 58 5.43 -1.71 0.70
CA ILE A 58 6.81 -1.84 0.25
C ILE A 58 7.00 -3.15 -0.51
N VAL A 59 7.79 -3.13 -1.56
CA VAL A 59 8.41 -4.32 -2.14
C VAL A 59 9.71 -4.59 -1.39
N ASN A 60 9.86 -5.78 -0.84
CA ASN A 60 11.12 -6.23 -0.24
C ASN A 60 12.11 -6.70 -1.33
N SER A 61 13.39 -6.83 -0.95
CA SER A 61 14.43 -7.32 -1.87
C SER A 61 14.26 -8.79 -2.30
N ASP A 62 13.41 -9.55 -1.62
CA ASP A 62 12.98 -10.89 -2.00
C ASP A 62 11.71 -10.91 -2.88
N ASN A 63 11.28 -9.74 -3.34
CA ASN A 63 10.07 -9.50 -4.14
C ASN A 63 8.75 -9.84 -3.43
N THR A 64 8.74 -10.02 -2.12
CA THR A 64 7.52 -10.08 -1.32
C THR A 64 6.96 -8.68 -1.10
N ILE A 65 5.66 -8.57 -0.75
CA ILE A 65 5.04 -7.31 -0.36
C ILE A 65 4.94 -7.24 1.16
N LEU A 66 5.39 -6.12 1.71
CA LEU A 66 5.25 -5.76 3.10
C LEU A 66 4.27 -4.59 3.25
N ILE A 67 3.24 -4.78 4.06
CA ILE A 67 2.41 -3.69 4.57
C ILE A 67 2.81 -3.48 6.01
N HIS A 68 3.36 -2.32 6.32
CA HIS A 68 3.78 -2.00 7.66
C HIS A 68 3.29 -0.65 8.15
N GLY A 69 3.29 -0.48 9.46
CA GLY A 69 2.89 0.78 10.09
C GLY A 69 3.45 0.93 11.49
N PHE A 70 3.53 2.17 11.90
CA PHE A 70 3.96 2.58 13.22
C PHE A 70 2.81 3.30 13.94
N ASP A 71 2.69 3.10 15.25
CA ASP A 71 1.71 3.79 16.07
C ASP A 71 2.10 5.26 16.33
N SER A 72 1.28 5.97 17.12
CA SER A 72 1.53 7.37 17.49
C SER A 72 2.80 7.58 18.32
N GLY A 73 3.31 6.54 18.96
CA GLY A 73 4.57 6.55 19.69
C GLY A 73 5.78 6.21 18.83
N GLY A 74 5.58 5.88 17.53
CA GLY A 74 6.64 5.44 16.64
C GLY A 74 7.09 3.99 16.86
N SER A 75 6.26 3.18 17.54
CA SER A 75 6.50 1.76 17.70
C SER A 75 5.85 0.97 16.56
N PHE A 76 6.49 -0.11 16.17
CA PHE A 76 6.02 -0.98 15.08
C PHE A 76 4.70 -1.66 15.48
N SER A 77 3.62 -1.34 14.79
CA SER A 77 2.25 -1.77 15.16
C SER A 77 1.54 -2.60 14.09
N LEU A 78 2.02 -2.57 12.86
CA LEU A 78 1.49 -3.33 11.72
C LEU A 78 2.63 -3.96 10.95
N ASN A 79 2.54 -5.27 10.68
CA ASN A 79 3.50 -5.99 9.84
C ASN A 79 2.82 -7.19 9.19
N LEU A 80 2.42 -7.04 7.93
CA LEU A 80 1.87 -8.11 7.10
C LEU A 80 2.79 -8.31 5.90
N ALA A 81 3.56 -9.40 5.90
CA ALA A 81 4.45 -9.74 4.79
C ALA A 81 3.90 -10.97 4.05
N THR A 82 3.88 -10.92 2.72
CA THR A 82 3.40 -12.04 1.91
C THR A 82 4.42 -13.19 1.85
N ASN A 83 3.92 -14.43 1.74
CA ASN A 83 4.77 -15.55 1.32
C ASN A 83 4.95 -15.57 -0.21
N ARG A 84 3.98 -15.00 -0.94
CA ARG A 84 4.02 -14.90 -2.40
C ARG A 84 4.98 -13.80 -2.82
N THR A 85 5.76 -14.05 -3.89
CA THR A 85 6.62 -13.09 -4.58
C THR A 85 5.91 -12.47 -5.79
N PHE A 86 6.35 -11.26 -6.20
CA PHE A 86 5.78 -10.46 -7.28
C PHE A 86 6.91 -10.02 -8.23
N GLU A 87 7.45 -10.98 -8.98
CA GLU A 87 8.68 -10.82 -9.77
C GLU A 87 8.48 -10.90 -11.29
N ASP A 88 7.24 -11.14 -11.75
CA ASP A 88 6.94 -11.15 -13.18
C ASP A 88 6.87 -9.72 -13.72
N THR A 89 7.93 -9.31 -14.43
CA THR A 89 8.06 -7.98 -15.02
C THR A 89 7.21 -7.80 -16.29
N SER A 90 6.54 -8.85 -16.76
CA SER A 90 5.70 -8.79 -17.98
C SER A 90 4.23 -8.43 -17.67
N LYS A 91 3.75 -8.65 -16.42
CA LYS A 91 2.34 -8.46 -16.08
C LYS A 91 2.11 -7.33 -15.08
N PHE A 92 0.92 -6.76 -15.13
CA PHE A 92 0.39 -5.94 -14.06
C PHE A 92 -0.28 -6.82 -12.99
N TYR A 93 -0.10 -6.44 -11.74
CA TYR A 93 -0.85 -6.92 -10.58
C TYR A 93 -1.76 -5.80 -10.10
N ASN A 94 -3.02 -6.10 -9.78
CA ASN A 94 -3.87 -5.16 -9.07
C ASN A 94 -3.71 -5.39 -7.57
N PHE A 95 -3.19 -4.39 -6.86
CA PHE A 95 -3.07 -4.40 -5.40
C PHE A 95 -4.19 -3.58 -4.77
N LEU A 96 -4.79 -4.12 -3.72
CA LEU A 96 -5.75 -3.41 -2.90
C LEU A 96 -5.48 -3.70 -1.43
N VAL A 97 -5.34 -2.64 -0.65
CA VAL A 97 -5.23 -2.70 0.81
C VAL A 97 -6.43 -1.95 1.40
N ALA A 98 -7.29 -2.69 2.09
CA ALA A 98 -8.43 -2.15 2.82
C ALA A 98 -8.10 -2.11 4.31
N VAL A 99 -8.18 -0.93 4.90
CA VAL A 99 -7.90 -0.68 6.32
C VAL A 99 -9.18 -0.23 7.02
N ASP A 100 -9.51 -0.89 8.11
CA ASP A 100 -10.57 -0.48 9.07
C ASP A 100 -10.15 -0.93 10.47
N THR A 101 -9.39 -0.11 11.15
CA THR A 101 -8.88 -0.44 12.49
C THR A 101 -9.95 -0.47 13.57
N THR A 102 -11.18 0.00 13.29
CA THR A 102 -12.29 -0.03 14.25
C THR A 102 -12.84 -1.45 14.49
N GLN A 103 -12.47 -2.40 13.64
CA GLN A 103 -12.91 -3.79 13.73
C GLN A 103 -12.46 -4.46 15.03
N GLY A 104 -13.38 -5.15 15.70
CA GLY A 104 -13.10 -5.90 16.94
C GLY A 104 -12.10 -7.04 16.71
N THR A 105 -12.22 -7.74 15.58
CA THR A 105 -11.31 -8.85 15.21
C THR A 105 -10.09 -8.30 14.50
N SER A 106 -8.88 -8.57 15.03
CA SER A 106 -7.63 -8.02 14.53
C SER A 106 -7.36 -8.31 13.05
N THR A 107 -7.64 -9.53 12.59
CA THR A 107 -7.44 -9.95 11.20
C THR A 107 -8.40 -9.26 10.20
N ASN A 108 -9.43 -8.58 10.69
CA ASN A 108 -10.34 -7.77 9.86
C ASN A 108 -9.90 -6.31 9.72
N ARG A 109 -8.88 -5.86 10.49
CA ARG A 109 -8.45 -4.45 10.51
C ARG A 109 -7.65 -4.05 9.28
N VAL A 110 -6.89 -4.99 8.71
CA VAL A 110 -6.15 -4.76 7.47
C VAL A 110 -6.27 -6.01 6.59
N LYS A 111 -6.76 -5.82 5.37
CA LYS A 111 -6.90 -6.89 4.37
C LYS A 111 -6.15 -6.50 3.11
N PHE A 112 -5.40 -7.43 2.57
CA PHE A 112 -4.64 -7.27 1.33
C PHE A 112 -5.20 -8.20 0.25
N TYR A 113 -5.39 -7.65 -0.94
CA TYR A 113 -5.90 -8.39 -2.11
C TYR A 113 -4.98 -8.19 -3.30
N VAL A 114 -4.87 -9.22 -4.13
CA VAL A 114 -4.14 -9.19 -5.41
C VAL A 114 -5.00 -9.79 -6.49
N ASP A 115 -5.21 -9.04 -7.56
CA ASP A 115 -6.02 -9.47 -8.71
C ASP A 115 -7.43 -9.96 -8.29
N GLY A 116 -8.03 -9.31 -7.27
CA GLY A 116 -9.35 -9.63 -6.73
C GLY A 116 -9.35 -10.62 -5.57
N ASP A 117 -8.29 -11.42 -5.37
CA ASP A 117 -8.19 -12.46 -4.37
C ASP A 117 -7.51 -11.99 -3.09
N GLN A 118 -8.06 -12.35 -1.93
CA GLN A 118 -7.46 -12.00 -0.64
C GLN A 118 -6.18 -12.81 -0.40
N ILE A 119 -5.11 -12.15 -0.04
CA ILE A 119 -3.86 -12.76 0.41
C ILE A 119 -3.99 -13.13 1.88
N THR A 120 -4.03 -14.42 2.17
CA THR A 120 -4.11 -14.98 3.53
C THR A 120 -2.84 -15.71 3.94
N SER A 121 -1.98 -16.08 2.97
CA SER A 121 -0.68 -16.71 3.23
C SER A 121 0.38 -15.62 3.46
N LEU A 122 0.70 -15.41 4.74
CA LEU A 122 1.60 -14.36 5.21
C LEU A 122 2.76 -15.00 6.00
N SER A 123 3.96 -14.44 5.83
CA SER A 123 5.18 -14.80 6.61
C SER A 123 5.28 -13.97 7.90
N SER A 124 4.58 -12.83 7.98
CA SER A 124 4.44 -12.02 9.19
C SER A 124 2.99 -11.55 9.33
N THR A 125 2.45 -11.53 10.56
CA THR A 125 1.03 -11.32 10.85
C THR A 125 0.80 -10.46 12.10
N THR A 126 1.50 -9.34 12.22
CA THR A 126 1.21 -8.35 13.27
C THR A 126 0.14 -7.40 12.75
N TYR A 127 -1.04 -7.41 13.38
CA TYR A 127 -2.16 -6.51 13.08
C TYR A 127 -2.18 -5.33 14.04
N PRO A 128 -2.66 -4.14 13.61
CA PRO A 128 -2.74 -2.98 14.47
C PRO A 128 -3.70 -3.19 15.65
N ALA A 129 -3.54 -2.42 16.73
CA ALA A 129 -4.52 -2.33 17.78
C ALA A 129 -5.87 -1.83 17.23
N GLN A 130 -6.96 -2.10 17.97
CA GLN A 130 -8.26 -1.50 17.63
C GLN A 130 -8.14 0.02 17.75
N ASP A 131 -8.81 0.72 16.83
CA ASP A 131 -8.81 2.19 16.72
C ASP A 131 -7.43 2.83 16.50
N ALA A 132 -6.41 2.03 16.11
CA ALA A 132 -5.11 2.57 15.70
C ALA A 132 -5.27 3.54 14.53
N THR A 133 -4.56 4.67 14.58
CA THR A 133 -4.60 5.71 13.55
C THR A 133 -3.31 5.77 12.77
N TYR A 134 -3.41 6.07 11.47
CA TYR A 134 -2.29 6.31 10.57
C TYR A 134 -2.36 7.72 9.99
N GLY A 135 -1.22 8.24 9.56
CA GLY A 135 -1.11 9.55 8.91
C GLY A 135 -1.66 9.59 7.48
N THR A 136 -2.28 8.50 7.01
CA THR A 136 -2.90 8.43 5.68
C THR A 136 -4.02 9.46 5.58
N ASN A 137 -3.92 10.31 4.53
CA ASN A 137 -4.84 11.43 4.29
C ASN A 137 -4.99 12.42 5.46
N GLN A 138 -3.92 12.68 6.21
CA GLN A 138 -3.88 13.68 7.28
C GLN A 138 -3.17 14.95 6.83
N THR A 139 -3.60 16.11 7.33
CA THR A 139 -2.91 17.39 7.09
C THR A 139 -1.47 17.34 7.60
N SER A 140 -0.59 18.05 6.90
CA SER A 140 0.85 18.10 7.23
C SER A 140 1.59 16.76 7.08
N VAL A 141 0.91 15.71 6.65
CA VAL A 141 1.52 14.41 6.35
C VAL A 141 1.59 14.22 4.85
N LYS A 142 2.81 14.11 4.34
CA LYS A 142 3.05 13.87 2.92
C LYS A 142 2.67 12.44 2.56
N GLN A 143 1.86 12.29 1.49
CA GLN A 143 1.55 11.01 0.88
C GLN A 143 2.40 10.86 -0.37
N SER A 144 3.02 9.72 -0.59
CA SER A 144 3.86 9.48 -1.76
C SER A 144 3.56 8.14 -2.43
N VAL A 145 3.70 8.12 -3.75
CA VAL A 145 3.72 6.92 -4.58
C VAL A 145 5.12 6.78 -5.16
N GLY A 146 5.69 5.58 -5.04
CA GLY A 146 6.99 5.28 -5.59
C GLY A 146 8.19 5.87 -4.85
N TYR A 147 8.02 6.26 -3.59
CA TYR A 147 9.05 6.92 -2.81
C TYR A 147 8.79 6.79 -1.30
N TYR A 148 9.84 6.69 -0.50
CA TYR A 148 9.79 6.66 0.97
C TYR A 148 10.23 8.01 1.55
N PRO A 149 9.30 8.92 1.90
CA PRO A 149 9.64 10.29 2.28
C PRO A 149 10.28 10.42 3.67
N HIS A 150 10.20 9.37 4.52
CA HIS A 150 10.76 9.42 5.88
C HIS A 150 12.28 9.59 5.87
N ASP A 151 12.99 8.89 4.98
CA ASP A 151 14.45 8.93 4.87
C ASP A 151 14.98 9.42 3.52
N GLY A 152 14.09 9.80 2.60
CA GLY A 152 14.49 10.29 1.29
C GLY A 152 14.97 9.21 0.32
N SER A 153 14.53 7.96 0.49
CA SER A 153 15.04 6.80 -0.24
C SER A 153 13.95 5.95 -0.90
N ARG A 154 14.30 4.75 -1.34
CA ARG A 154 13.43 3.69 -1.85
C ARG A 154 12.53 4.14 -3.00
N TYR A 155 13.13 4.84 -3.97
CA TYR A 155 12.44 5.15 -5.22
C TYR A 155 12.09 3.88 -5.99
N ALA A 156 10.86 3.84 -6.54
CA ALA A 156 10.37 2.68 -7.24
C ALA A 156 10.95 2.58 -8.66
N ASP A 157 11.15 1.33 -9.10
CA ASP A 157 11.36 0.95 -10.49
C ASP A 157 10.15 0.11 -10.94
N ALA A 158 9.09 0.79 -11.40
CA ALA A 158 7.81 0.15 -11.70
C ALA A 158 6.93 1.01 -12.61
N TYR A 159 5.92 0.36 -13.21
CA TYR A 159 4.76 1.05 -13.76
C TYR A 159 3.65 1.08 -12.72
N PHE A 160 2.97 2.23 -12.60
CA PHE A 160 1.73 2.40 -11.85
C PHE A 160 0.59 2.86 -12.77
N ALA A 161 -0.60 2.34 -12.51
CA ALA A 161 -1.82 2.78 -13.15
C ALA A 161 -2.97 2.79 -12.14
N GLU A 162 -3.96 3.67 -12.36
CA GLU A 162 -5.19 3.76 -11.57
C GLU A 162 -4.96 3.76 -10.07
N PHE A 163 -4.06 4.62 -9.61
CA PHE A 163 -3.80 4.80 -8.18
C PHE A 163 -4.99 5.53 -7.53
N ASN A 164 -5.65 4.85 -6.60
CA ASN A 164 -6.78 5.35 -5.83
C ASN A 164 -6.46 5.30 -4.33
N LEU A 165 -6.70 6.39 -3.65
CA LEU A 165 -6.76 6.47 -2.20
C LEU A 165 -8.16 6.95 -1.81
N ILE A 166 -8.95 6.06 -1.21
CA ILE A 166 -10.32 6.31 -0.78
C ILE A 166 -10.33 6.48 0.72
N ASP A 167 -10.72 7.66 1.16
CA ASP A 167 -10.80 8.03 2.57
C ASP A 167 -12.13 7.59 3.20
N GLY A 168 -12.10 7.16 4.45
CA GLY A 168 -13.27 6.81 5.25
C GLY A 168 -13.98 5.51 4.87
N GLN A 169 -13.47 4.73 3.93
CA GLN A 169 -14.09 3.49 3.47
C GLN A 169 -13.08 2.37 3.28
N ALA A 170 -13.38 1.18 3.81
CA ALA A 170 -12.66 -0.07 3.56
C ALA A 170 -13.38 -0.87 2.47
N LEU A 171 -13.07 -0.55 1.20
CA LEU A 171 -13.73 -1.11 0.04
C LEU A 171 -13.17 -2.49 -0.33
N LEU A 172 -14.00 -3.29 -1.00
CA LEU A 172 -13.64 -4.59 -1.53
C LEU A 172 -13.15 -4.49 -3.00
N PRO A 173 -12.44 -5.51 -3.51
CA PRO A 173 -11.90 -5.51 -4.88
C PRO A 173 -12.92 -5.20 -5.97
N ALA A 174 -14.16 -5.67 -5.83
CA ALA A 174 -15.24 -5.44 -6.80
C ALA A 174 -15.57 -3.95 -7.04
N SER A 175 -15.07 -3.03 -6.20
CA SER A 175 -15.18 -1.59 -6.43
C SER A 175 -14.20 -1.09 -7.50
N PHE A 176 -13.10 -1.80 -7.77
CA PHE A 176 -11.99 -1.37 -8.61
C PHE A 176 -11.75 -2.26 -9.82
N GLY A 177 -12.27 -3.47 -9.80
CA GLY A 177 -12.05 -4.42 -10.89
C GLY A 177 -13.18 -5.44 -11.02
N ILE A 178 -13.07 -6.24 -12.06
CA ILE A 178 -13.99 -7.32 -12.39
C ILE A 178 -13.21 -8.45 -13.06
N THR A 179 -13.65 -9.69 -12.87
CA THR A 179 -13.14 -10.82 -13.65
C THR A 179 -13.78 -10.81 -15.05
N ASP A 180 -12.97 -10.67 -16.08
CA ASP A 180 -13.39 -10.86 -17.46
C ASP A 180 -13.80 -12.33 -17.66
N THR A 181 -15.05 -12.54 -17.96
CA THR A 181 -15.62 -13.90 -18.10
C THR A 181 -15.09 -14.67 -19.30
N SER A 182 -14.53 -13.98 -20.31
CA SER A 182 -13.97 -14.60 -21.51
C SER A 182 -12.55 -15.12 -21.31
N THR A 183 -11.76 -14.42 -20.50
CA THR A 183 -10.33 -14.72 -20.29
C THR A 183 -9.99 -15.21 -18.88
N GLY A 184 -10.92 -15.05 -17.94
CA GLY A 184 -10.69 -15.32 -16.51
C GLY A 184 -9.73 -14.32 -15.84
N ARG A 185 -9.37 -13.23 -16.53
CA ARG A 185 -8.44 -12.23 -16.00
C ARG A 185 -9.16 -11.18 -15.17
N TRP A 186 -8.50 -10.74 -14.11
CA TRP A 186 -8.89 -9.54 -13.39
C TRP A 186 -8.53 -8.31 -14.23
N ILE A 187 -9.51 -7.44 -14.48
CA ILE A 187 -9.38 -6.23 -15.29
C ILE A 187 -9.95 -5.02 -14.55
N PRO A 188 -9.52 -3.79 -14.87
CA PRO A 188 -10.12 -2.56 -14.33
C PRO A 188 -11.62 -2.49 -14.63
N LYS A 189 -12.37 -1.87 -13.70
CA LYS A 189 -13.82 -1.67 -13.85
C LYS A 189 -14.10 -0.28 -14.39
#